data_8378d30cacef6abf1249751216e30b6a
#
_entry.id   8378d30cacef6abf1249751216e30b6a
#
_cell.length_a   1.000
_cell.length_b   1.000
_cell.length_c   1.000
_cell.angle_alpha   90.00
_cell.angle_beta   90.00
_cell.angle_gamma   90.00
#
_symmetry.space_group_name_H-M   'P 1'
#
loop_
_entity.id
_entity.type
_entity.pdbx_description
1 polymer ?
#
loop_
_entity_poly.entity_id
_entity_poly.type
_entity_poly.pdbx_seq_one_letter_code
_entity_poly.pdbx_strand_id
1 'polypeptide(L)'
;MKISYEDLLYLFEHDRDHVDETRFYFDDDPEEDEHYIGYIPEVKGEIVDKPYWIGYCDIDGGCEFKTAKELFEAKVFNGKSIKERWEHVILLEIGGYDADAESWHEKILSNRKRIDE
;
A
#
# COMPACT_ATOMS: atom_id res chain seq x y z
N MET A 1 -13.70 -6.40 8.81
CA MET A 1 -13.58 -4.92 8.84
C MET A 1 -12.88 -4.44 7.57
N LYS A 2 -13.45 -3.45 6.93
CA LYS A 2 -12.82 -2.87 5.73
C LYS A 2 -11.76 -1.85 6.13
N ILE A 3 -10.56 -1.97 5.57
CA ILE A 3 -9.46 -1.04 5.83
C ILE A 3 -9.71 0.24 5.01
N SER A 4 -9.66 1.40 5.67
CA SER A 4 -9.82 2.68 5.00
C SER A 4 -8.50 3.10 4.35
N TYR A 5 -8.57 4.07 3.42
CA TYR A 5 -7.38 4.66 2.81
C TYR A 5 -6.44 5.21 3.89
N GLU A 6 -6.98 5.93 4.87
CA GLU A 6 -6.21 6.52 5.95
C GLU A 6 -5.50 5.46 6.80
N ASP A 7 -6.14 4.32 7.02
CA ASP A 7 -5.54 3.21 7.76
C ASP A 7 -4.34 2.62 7.02
N LEU A 8 -4.47 2.39 5.71
CA LEU A 8 -3.37 1.83 4.94
C LEU A 8 -2.21 2.83 4.80
N LEU A 9 -2.53 4.10 4.58
CA LEU A 9 -1.52 5.16 4.54
C LEU A 9 -0.75 5.21 5.87
N TYR A 10 -1.47 5.14 6.99
CA TYR A 10 -0.87 5.12 8.32
C TYR A 10 0.12 3.95 8.49
N LEU A 11 -0.28 2.76 8.06
CA LEU A 11 0.60 1.58 8.13
C LEU A 11 1.88 1.79 7.31
N PHE A 12 1.75 2.34 6.11
CA PHE A 12 2.90 2.60 5.25
C PHE A 12 3.82 3.69 5.80
N GLU A 13 3.28 4.61 6.60
CA GLU A 13 4.08 5.69 7.21
C GLU A 13 4.71 5.30 8.55
N HIS A 14 4.00 4.51 9.35
CA HIS A 14 4.39 4.25 10.75
C HIS A 14 4.71 2.78 11.06
N ASP A 15 4.35 1.86 10.18
CA ASP A 15 4.63 0.44 10.35
C ASP A 15 5.26 -0.14 9.06
N ARG A 16 6.02 0.69 8.39
CA ARG A 16 6.55 0.44 7.05
C ARG A 16 7.42 -0.80 6.91
N ASP A 17 8.04 -1.25 7.99
CA ASP A 17 8.86 -2.47 7.98
C ASP A 17 8.03 -3.74 7.82
N HIS A 18 6.70 -3.65 7.96
CA HIS A 18 5.79 -4.80 7.89
C HIS A 18 4.81 -4.77 6.72
N VAL A 19 4.93 -3.79 5.81
CA VAL A 19 3.99 -3.65 4.67
C VAL A 19 4.52 -4.20 3.35
N ASP A 20 5.76 -4.63 3.29
CA ASP A 20 6.35 -5.20 2.09
C ASP A 20 6.12 -6.71 2.06
N GLU A 21 5.43 -7.22 1.13
CA GLU A 21 4.75 -6.66 -0.03
C GLU A 21 3.24 -6.62 0.21
N THR A 22 2.56 -5.55 -0.26
CA THR A 22 1.11 -5.42 -0.18
C THR A 22 0.52 -5.66 -1.57
N ARG A 23 -0.47 -6.53 -1.67
CA ARG A 23 -1.13 -6.89 -2.93
C ARG A 23 -2.59 -6.46 -2.93
N PHE A 24 -3.04 -5.95 -4.07
CA PHE A 24 -4.43 -5.55 -4.25
C PHE A 24 -4.82 -5.62 -5.72
N TYR A 25 -6.13 -5.50 -5.99
CA TYR A 25 -6.64 -5.31 -7.34
C TYR A 25 -7.79 -4.31 -7.30
N PHE A 26 -8.21 -3.83 -8.47
CA PHE A 26 -9.37 -2.95 -8.58
C PHE A 26 -10.57 -3.76 -9.04
N ASP A 27 -11.69 -3.67 -8.32
CA ASP A 27 -12.90 -4.46 -8.63
C ASP A 27 -13.61 -3.97 -9.90
N ASP A 28 -13.28 -2.78 -10.40
CA ASP A 28 -13.78 -2.25 -11.66
C ASP A 28 -12.90 -2.63 -12.86
N ASP A 29 -11.82 -3.37 -12.64
CA ASP A 29 -10.98 -3.93 -13.69
C ASP A 29 -11.52 -5.32 -14.07
N PRO A 30 -12.01 -5.51 -15.34
CA PRO A 30 -12.58 -6.81 -15.74
C PRO A 30 -11.56 -7.95 -15.72
N GLU A 31 -10.27 -7.68 -15.81
CA GLU A 31 -9.23 -8.70 -15.78
C GLU A 31 -8.72 -8.98 -14.36
N GLU A 32 -9.10 -8.13 -13.39
CA GLU A 32 -8.69 -8.25 -11.98
C GLU A 32 -7.17 -8.39 -11.82
N ASP A 33 -6.41 -7.61 -12.60
CA ASP A 33 -4.94 -7.60 -12.52
C ASP A 33 -4.47 -7.21 -11.12
N GLU A 34 -3.57 -8.02 -10.58
CA GLU A 34 -3.01 -7.76 -9.25
C GLU A 34 -1.87 -6.75 -9.33
N HIS A 35 -1.86 -5.83 -8.37
CA HIS A 35 -0.84 -4.81 -8.21
C HIS A 35 -0.07 -5.02 -6.91
N TYR A 36 1.19 -4.61 -6.90
CA TYR A 36 2.12 -4.83 -5.79
C TYR A 36 2.73 -3.50 -5.37
N ILE A 37 2.69 -3.21 -4.09
CA ILE A 37 3.32 -2.02 -3.52
C ILE A 37 4.07 -2.42 -2.25
N GLY A 38 5.08 -1.64 -1.86
CA GLY A 38 5.82 -1.97 -0.67
C GLY A 38 6.84 -0.92 -0.27
N TYR A 39 7.69 -1.31 0.68
CA TYR A 39 8.73 -0.47 1.25
C TYR A 39 10.00 -1.30 1.42
N ILE A 40 11.07 -0.91 0.75
CA ILE A 40 12.39 -1.54 0.86
C ILE A 40 13.41 -0.44 1.13
N PRO A 41 13.83 -0.25 2.41
CA PRO A 41 14.73 0.85 2.77
C PRO A 41 16.19 0.60 2.42
N GLU A 42 16.56 -0.66 2.18
CA GLU A 42 17.96 -1.05 2.00
C GLU A 42 18.06 -2.19 0.99
N VAL A 43 19.02 -2.10 0.06
CA VAL A 43 19.30 -3.15 -0.90
C VAL A 43 20.80 -3.41 -0.89
N LYS A 44 21.19 -4.68 -0.63
CA LYS A 44 22.58 -5.11 -0.56
C LYS A 44 23.44 -4.26 0.39
N GLY A 45 22.87 -3.86 1.54
CA GLY A 45 23.55 -3.07 2.55
C GLY A 45 23.59 -1.58 2.28
N GLU A 46 23.03 -1.11 1.17
CA GLU A 46 22.98 0.31 0.82
C GLU A 46 21.59 0.90 1.02
N ILE A 47 21.53 2.08 1.62
CA ILE A 47 20.27 2.79 1.86
C ILE A 47 19.69 3.26 0.52
N VAL A 48 18.42 3.00 0.32
CA VAL A 48 17.69 3.36 -0.90
C VAL A 48 17.07 4.76 -0.73
N ASP A 49 17.31 5.66 -1.71
CA ASP A 49 16.81 7.03 -1.68
C ASP A 49 15.28 7.09 -1.80
N LYS A 50 14.68 6.19 -2.59
CA LYS A 50 13.24 6.10 -2.80
C LYS A 50 12.75 4.71 -2.41
N PRO A 51 12.47 4.48 -1.11
CA PRO A 51 12.19 3.15 -0.60
C PRO A 51 10.77 2.63 -0.87
N TYR A 52 9.82 3.49 -1.19
CA TYR A 52 8.45 3.08 -1.51
C TYR A 52 8.35 2.74 -2.98
N TRP A 53 7.79 1.58 -3.32
CA TRP A 53 7.77 1.08 -4.69
C TRP A 53 6.41 0.58 -5.14
N ILE A 54 6.15 0.70 -6.46
CA ILE A 54 5.00 0.12 -7.14
C ILE A 54 5.55 -0.79 -8.23
N GLY A 55 5.12 -2.06 -8.25
CA GLY A 55 5.63 -3.05 -9.19
C GLY A 55 4.90 -3.07 -10.52
N TYR A 56 3.58 -3.23 -10.51
CA TYR A 56 2.77 -3.33 -11.72
C TYR A 56 1.82 -2.13 -11.83
N CYS A 57 2.05 -1.31 -12.84
CA CYS A 57 1.29 -0.07 -13.09
C CYS A 57 1.49 0.39 -14.54
N ASP A 58 1.04 1.61 -14.87
CA ASP A 58 1.20 2.18 -16.21
C ASP A 58 2.67 2.36 -16.63
N ILE A 59 3.58 2.45 -15.65
CA ILE A 59 5.00 2.63 -15.91
C ILE A 59 5.67 1.27 -16.05
N ASP A 60 6.29 1.04 -17.19
CA ASP A 60 7.03 -0.20 -17.47
C ASP A 60 8.18 -0.34 -16.47
N GLY A 61 8.25 -1.49 -15.78
CA GLY A 61 9.26 -1.71 -14.75
C GLY A 61 8.92 -1.12 -13.38
N GLY A 62 7.75 -0.47 -13.26
CA GLY A 62 7.29 0.10 -11.98
C GLY A 62 7.89 1.48 -11.70
N CYS A 63 7.72 1.95 -10.48
CA CYS A 63 8.24 3.24 -10.05
C CYS A 63 8.51 3.26 -8.54
N GLU A 64 9.27 4.28 -8.12
CA GLU A 64 9.72 4.41 -6.73
C GLU A 64 9.48 5.83 -6.22
N PHE A 65 9.29 5.97 -4.90
CA PHE A 65 8.94 7.23 -4.25
C PHE A 65 9.64 7.38 -2.91
N LYS A 66 9.82 8.64 -2.49
CA LYS A 66 10.44 8.94 -1.19
C LYS A 66 9.48 8.80 -0.03
N THR A 67 8.18 9.04 -0.26
CA THR A 67 7.18 9.02 0.81
C THR A 67 6.00 8.10 0.43
N ALA A 68 5.32 7.59 1.45
CA ALA A 68 4.10 6.79 1.24
C ALA A 68 3.02 7.61 0.55
N LYS A 69 2.87 8.87 0.92
CA LYS A 69 1.88 9.75 0.34
C LYS A 69 2.08 9.92 -1.17
N GLU A 70 3.33 10.11 -1.62
CA GLU A 70 3.65 10.19 -3.04
C GLU A 70 3.24 8.92 -3.77
N LEU A 71 3.50 7.75 -3.16
CA LEU A 71 3.12 6.46 -3.72
C LEU A 71 1.60 6.39 -3.93
N PHE A 72 0.82 6.70 -2.90
CA PHE A 72 -0.64 6.58 -2.95
C PHE A 72 -1.30 7.64 -3.83
N GLU A 73 -0.64 8.76 -4.07
CA GLU A 73 -1.15 9.84 -4.92
C GLU A 73 -0.61 9.81 -6.35
N ALA A 74 0.28 8.87 -6.67
CA ALA A 74 0.85 8.73 -8.02
C ALA A 74 -0.22 8.23 -9.01
N LYS A 75 -0.40 8.97 -10.10
CA LYS A 75 -1.42 8.68 -11.11
C LYS A 75 -0.90 7.68 -12.15
N VAL A 76 -0.67 6.45 -11.71
CA VAL A 76 -0.06 5.40 -12.53
C VAL A 76 -0.94 4.15 -12.71
N PHE A 77 -2.24 4.27 -12.45
CA PHE A 77 -3.20 3.19 -12.62
C PHE A 77 -4.31 3.67 -13.59
N ASN A 78 -4.06 3.58 -14.87
CA ASN A 78 -4.91 4.15 -15.93
C ASN A 78 -5.08 5.66 -15.73
N GLY A 79 -3.98 6.35 -15.39
CA GLY A 79 -3.94 7.78 -15.19
C GLY A 79 -4.53 8.27 -13.87
N LYS A 80 -4.87 7.34 -12.96
CA LYS A 80 -5.42 7.68 -11.65
C LYS A 80 -4.59 7.08 -10.54
N SER A 81 -4.72 7.62 -9.33
CA SER A 81 -3.97 7.15 -8.16
C SER A 81 -4.76 6.09 -7.39
N ILE A 82 -4.07 5.37 -6.51
CA ILE A 82 -4.71 4.45 -5.55
C ILE A 82 -5.72 5.23 -4.71
N LYS A 83 -5.33 6.41 -4.24
CA LYS A 83 -6.18 7.27 -3.42
C LYS A 83 -7.47 7.63 -4.15
N GLU A 84 -7.37 8.06 -5.42
CA GLU A 84 -8.55 8.42 -6.22
C GLU A 84 -9.48 7.24 -6.48
N ARG A 85 -8.92 6.02 -6.58
CA ARG A 85 -9.68 4.81 -6.89
C ARG A 85 -9.94 3.95 -5.66
N TRP A 86 -9.78 4.50 -4.45
CA TRP A 86 -9.86 3.71 -3.22
C TRP A 86 -11.14 2.90 -3.06
N GLU A 87 -12.28 3.43 -3.49
CA GLU A 87 -13.57 2.71 -3.41
C GLU A 87 -13.57 1.40 -4.19
N HIS A 88 -12.66 1.26 -5.17
CA HIS A 88 -12.55 0.06 -6.01
C HIS A 88 -11.38 -0.84 -5.60
N VAL A 89 -10.60 -0.45 -4.60
CA VAL A 89 -9.44 -1.24 -4.15
C VAL A 89 -9.90 -2.42 -3.30
N ILE A 90 -9.46 -3.62 -3.71
CA ILE A 90 -9.66 -4.84 -2.93
C ILE A 90 -8.28 -5.31 -2.46
N LEU A 91 -8.02 -5.17 -1.17
CA LEU A 91 -6.76 -5.60 -0.57
C LEU A 91 -6.76 -7.12 -0.39
N LEU A 92 -5.71 -7.76 -0.88
CA LEU A 92 -5.54 -9.21 -0.76
C LEU A 92 -4.58 -9.55 0.40
N GLU A 93 -3.42 -8.91 0.42
CA GLU A 93 -2.39 -9.12 1.43
C GLU A 93 -1.73 -7.81 1.84
N ILE A 94 -1.34 -7.71 3.08
CA ILE A 94 -0.52 -6.61 3.61
C ILE A 94 0.71 -7.27 4.24
N GLY A 95 1.89 -6.96 3.71
CA GLY A 95 3.14 -7.51 4.23
C GLY A 95 3.21 -9.03 4.15
N GLY A 96 2.58 -9.63 3.14
CA GLY A 96 2.55 -11.08 2.97
C GLY A 96 1.51 -11.81 3.80
N TYR A 97 0.76 -11.11 4.65
CA TYR A 97 -0.33 -11.67 5.44
C TYR A 97 -1.68 -11.27 4.86
N ASP A 98 -2.66 -12.16 5.00
CA ASP A 98 -4.04 -11.89 4.56
C ASP A 98 -4.50 -10.52 5.09
N ALA A 99 -5.06 -9.69 4.21
CA ALA A 99 -5.53 -8.34 4.58
C ALA A 99 -6.64 -8.37 5.62
N ASP A 100 -7.39 -9.49 5.71
CA ASP A 100 -8.45 -9.68 6.71
C ASP A 100 -7.93 -10.32 8.00
N ALA A 101 -6.62 -10.52 8.14
CA ALA A 101 -6.05 -11.12 9.34
C ALA A 101 -6.37 -10.31 10.59
N GLU A 102 -6.75 -11.00 11.65
CA GLU A 102 -7.10 -10.38 12.93
C GLU A 102 -5.99 -9.48 13.47
N SER A 103 -4.74 -9.87 13.27
CA SER A 103 -3.58 -9.09 13.71
C SER A 103 -3.53 -7.69 13.08
N TRP A 104 -3.92 -7.57 11.81
CA TRP A 104 -4.01 -6.27 11.15
C TRP A 104 -5.18 -5.44 11.70
N HIS A 105 -6.33 -6.08 11.93
CA HIS A 105 -7.51 -5.41 12.51
C HIS A 105 -7.20 -4.86 13.90
N GLU A 106 -6.55 -5.64 14.75
CA GLU A 106 -6.15 -5.21 16.09
C GLU A 106 -5.19 -4.03 16.04
N LYS A 107 -4.22 -4.08 15.14
CA LYS A 107 -3.24 -3.01 14.97
C LYS A 107 -3.90 -1.71 14.50
N ILE A 108 -4.81 -1.80 13.56
CA ILE A 108 -5.55 -0.66 13.04
C ILE A 108 -6.44 -0.04 14.13
N LEU A 109 -7.16 -0.86 14.89
CA LEU A 109 -7.99 -0.40 16.00
C LEU A 109 -7.15 0.28 17.07
N SER A 110 -5.99 -0.25 17.37
CA SER A 110 -5.04 0.33 18.32
C SER A 110 -4.58 1.71 17.88
N ASN A 111 -4.27 1.86 16.58
CA ASN A 111 -3.84 3.12 15.99
C ASN A 111 -4.98 4.15 16.00
N ARG A 112 -6.21 3.74 15.70
CA ARG A 112 -7.39 4.61 15.74
C ARG A 112 -7.64 5.15 17.15
N LYS A 113 -7.50 4.33 18.17
CA LYS A 113 -7.62 4.75 19.56
C LYS A 113 -6.58 5.80 19.91
N ARG A 114 -5.36 5.64 19.44
CA ARG A 114 -4.27 6.57 19.68
C ARG A 114 -4.53 7.95 19.09
N ILE A 115 -5.17 7.98 17.92
CA ILE A 115 -5.51 9.22 17.23
C ILE A 115 -6.68 9.94 17.93
N ASP A 116 -7.62 9.17 18.49
CA ASP A 116 -8.82 9.69 19.15
C ASP A 116 -8.59 10.15 20.60
N GLU A 117 -7.42 9.90 21.15
CA GLU A 117 -7.06 10.34 22.50
C GLU A 117 -6.66 11.82 22.54
#